data_147ec3dd6a1b154493bdcc95e19fd48c
#
_entry.id   147ec3dd6a1b154493bdcc95e19fd48c
#
_cell.length_a   1.000
_cell.length_b   1.000
_cell.length_c   1.000
_cell.angle_alpha   90.00
_cell.angle_beta   90.00
_cell.angle_gamma   90.00
#
_symmetry.space_group_name_H-M   'P 1'
#
loop_
_entity.id
_entity.type
_entity.pdbx_description
1 polymer ?
#
loop_
_entity_poly.entity_id
_entity_poly.type
_entity_poly.pdbx_seq_one_letter_code
_entity_poly.pdbx_strand_id
1 'polypeptide(L)'
;MDKLQTLYSKWQSLQPLSERKRYLLSQRFSVDYNFNSNHIEGNTLTYGQTELLLLFGKVVGEGDLKDFVDMKASQVGVKMMTEEARLKDHPLTQNFIRQLHKTLLREDYTVYRNLPGGIQTSYLIHAGQYKTRPNSVITRYGDRFEYASPEETPALMSDLVDWYNEAEKSGKYTPVELAALFHYRYIRIHPFEDGNGRIARLLVNYILARHEWPMIVVRSRDKQQYIEALHKSDVEIGQSPSIGAHAELKQIRHFTKYFNNLVASELKYSETSPNVWWYDGQKIVFRTETTTKLLQAMEYNPDITIEGLACEAGISVAAVNKQLRQLLKKAIFNEVNLTAAGEYLLQLRFSTENALPHSV
;
A
#
# COMPACT_ATOMS: atom_id res chain seq x y z
N MET A 1 5.58 29.32 1.01
CA MET A 1 5.47 28.06 1.80
C MET A 1 5.25 26.93 0.80
N ASP A 2 5.99 25.85 0.89
CA ASP A 2 5.81 24.71 0.01
C ASP A 2 4.41 24.12 0.24
N LYS A 3 3.73 23.71 -0.84
CA LYS A 3 2.39 23.11 -0.81
C LYS A 3 2.31 21.88 0.11
N LEU A 4 3.37 21.08 0.12
CA LEU A 4 3.47 19.91 0.99
C LEU A 4 3.49 20.33 2.48
N GLN A 5 4.27 21.35 2.82
CA GLN A 5 4.34 21.88 4.19
C GLN A 5 3.00 22.44 4.67
N THR A 6 2.25 23.12 3.80
CA THR A 6 0.91 23.61 4.13
C THR A 6 -0.06 22.46 4.44
N LEU A 7 -0.03 21.39 3.63
CA LEU A 7 -0.87 20.21 3.85
C LEU A 7 -0.46 19.45 5.12
N TYR A 8 0.83 19.37 5.39
CA TYR A 8 1.34 18.73 6.61
C TYR A 8 0.94 19.51 7.87
N SER A 9 1.04 20.85 7.85
CA SER A 9 0.57 21.68 8.97
C SER A 9 -0.90 21.48 9.29
N LYS A 10 -1.74 21.31 8.26
CA LYS A 10 -3.15 20.92 8.44
C LYS A 10 -3.30 19.53 9.05
N TRP A 11 -2.51 18.56 8.57
CA TRP A 11 -2.50 17.22 9.15
C TRP A 11 -2.14 17.26 10.63
N GLN A 12 -1.12 18.02 11.00
CA GLN A 12 -0.71 18.19 12.38
C GLN A 12 -1.81 18.83 13.24
N SER A 13 -2.55 19.82 12.71
CA SER A 13 -3.65 20.45 13.43
C SER A 13 -4.85 19.53 13.70
N LEU A 14 -4.91 18.38 13.02
CA LEU A 14 -5.93 17.35 13.28
C LEU A 14 -5.52 16.37 14.37
N GLN A 15 -4.28 16.43 14.87
CA GLN A 15 -3.77 15.53 15.89
C GLN A 15 -4.09 16.02 17.30
N PRO A 16 -4.34 15.12 18.26
CA PRO A 16 -4.51 13.68 18.05
C PRO A 16 -5.85 13.36 17.37
N LEU A 17 -5.81 12.44 16.41
CA LEU A 17 -7.04 11.93 15.79
C LEU A 17 -7.93 11.24 16.83
N SER A 18 -9.26 11.41 16.71
CA SER A 18 -10.20 10.61 17.49
C SER A 18 -9.99 9.11 17.19
N GLU A 19 -10.32 8.25 18.15
CA GLU A 19 -10.19 6.80 18.02
C GLU A 19 -10.91 6.28 16.77
N ARG A 20 -12.16 6.68 16.57
CA ARG A 20 -12.95 6.36 15.38
C ARG A 20 -12.25 6.77 14.08
N LYS A 21 -11.77 8.02 14.00
CA LYS A 21 -11.08 8.52 12.80
C LYS A 21 -9.78 7.77 12.53
N ARG A 22 -9.00 7.48 13.58
CA ARG A 22 -7.78 6.68 13.48
C ARG A 22 -8.08 5.28 12.97
N TYR A 23 -9.12 4.63 13.50
CA TYR A 23 -9.56 3.32 13.05
C TYR A 23 -9.94 3.32 11.57
N LEU A 24 -10.83 4.23 11.13
CA LEU A 24 -11.26 4.32 9.74
C LEU A 24 -10.10 4.58 8.77
N LEU A 25 -9.17 5.48 9.12
CA LEU A 25 -7.99 5.74 8.30
C LEU A 25 -7.07 4.52 8.23
N SER A 26 -6.90 3.78 9.32
CA SER A 26 -6.07 2.56 9.34
C SER A 26 -6.69 1.43 8.52
N GLN A 27 -8.01 1.23 8.59
CA GLN A 27 -8.72 0.23 7.79
C GLN A 27 -8.62 0.55 6.30
N ARG A 28 -8.91 1.79 5.92
CA ARG A 28 -8.78 2.25 4.54
C ARG A 28 -7.34 2.08 4.02
N PHE A 29 -6.34 2.52 4.80
CA PHE A 29 -4.95 2.31 4.42
C PHE A 29 -4.62 0.83 4.24
N SER A 30 -5.09 -0.02 5.15
CA SER A 30 -4.84 -1.47 5.07
C SER A 30 -5.37 -2.07 3.77
N VAL A 31 -6.60 -1.75 3.37
CA VAL A 31 -7.18 -2.25 2.11
C VAL A 31 -6.46 -1.66 0.91
N ASP A 32 -6.36 -0.33 0.83
CA ASP A 32 -5.73 0.38 -0.28
C ASP A 32 -4.28 -0.07 -0.52
N TYR A 33 -3.50 -0.15 0.56
CA TYR A 33 -2.09 -0.53 0.47
C TYR A 33 -1.93 -1.99 0.02
N ASN A 34 -2.63 -2.91 0.69
CA ASN A 34 -2.50 -4.33 0.38
C ASN A 34 -2.98 -4.63 -1.03
N PHE A 35 -4.12 -4.09 -1.46
CA PHE A 35 -4.58 -4.23 -2.84
C PHE A 35 -3.53 -3.72 -3.82
N ASN A 36 -3.18 -2.45 -3.74
CA ASN A 36 -2.32 -1.82 -4.73
C ASN A 36 -0.90 -2.39 -4.74
N SER A 37 -0.30 -2.61 -3.55
CA SER A 37 1.06 -3.13 -3.46
C SER A 37 1.20 -4.55 -4.01
N ASN A 38 0.21 -5.42 -3.81
CA ASN A 38 0.21 -6.76 -4.37
C ASN A 38 -0.18 -6.77 -5.86
N HIS A 39 -1.13 -5.91 -6.27
CA HIS A 39 -1.54 -5.80 -7.67
C HIS A 39 -0.41 -5.29 -8.58
N ILE A 40 0.48 -4.42 -8.08
CA ILE A 40 1.71 -4.04 -8.77
C ILE A 40 2.58 -5.25 -9.11
N GLU A 41 2.62 -6.24 -8.24
CA GLU A 41 3.40 -7.49 -8.40
C GLU A 41 2.63 -8.61 -9.10
N GLY A 42 1.41 -8.34 -9.57
CA GLY A 42 0.63 -9.28 -10.38
C GLY A 42 -0.44 -10.07 -9.65
N ASN A 43 -0.75 -9.76 -8.39
CA ASN A 43 -1.91 -10.32 -7.70
C ASN A 43 -3.20 -9.94 -8.44
N THR A 44 -4.12 -10.86 -8.60
CA THR A 44 -5.29 -10.72 -9.47
C THR A 44 -6.58 -10.42 -8.71
N LEU A 45 -6.56 -10.42 -7.36
CA LEU A 45 -7.75 -10.13 -6.58
C LEU A 45 -8.26 -8.71 -6.87
N THR A 46 -9.57 -8.60 -7.00
CA THR A 46 -10.22 -7.29 -7.11
C THR A 46 -10.12 -6.51 -5.79
N TYR A 47 -10.38 -5.21 -5.85
CA TYR A 47 -10.42 -4.36 -4.66
C TYR A 47 -11.48 -4.84 -3.66
N GLY A 48 -12.68 -5.20 -4.14
CA GLY A 48 -13.75 -5.73 -3.32
C GLY A 48 -13.40 -7.06 -2.66
N GLN A 49 -12.78 -8.00 -3.38
CA GLN A 49 -12.29 -9.26 -2.79
C GLN A 49 -11.24 -9.00 -1.71
N THR A 50 -10.33 -8.06 -1.94
CA THR A 50 -9.33 -7.65 -0.95
C THR A 50 -9.99 -7.08 0.30
N GLU A 51 -10.98 -6.21 0.14
CA GLU A 51 -11.70 -5.61 1.26
C GLU A 51 -12.46 -6.68 2.08
N LEU A 52 -13.19 -7.58 1.41
CA LEU A 52 -13.90 -8.69 2.04
C LEU A 52 -12.96 -9.60 2.83
N LEU A 53 -11.81 -9.91 2.25
CA LEU A 53 -10.80 -10.75 2.88
C LEU A 53 -10.19 -10.07 4.11
N LEU A 54 -9.77 -8.81 3.99
CA LEU A 54 -8.97 -8.15 5.02
C LEU A 54 -9.81 -7.62 6.18
N LEU A 55 -11.00 -7.09 5.91
CA LEU A 55 -11.86 -6.52 6.95
C LEU A 55 -12.77 -7.57 7.61
N PHE A 56 -13.22 -8.59 6.85
CA PHE A 56 -14.24 -9.53 7.31
C PHE A 56 -13.79 -10.99 7.29
N GLY A 57 -12.58 -11.28 6.82
CA GLY A 57 -12.05 -12.64 6.72
C GLY A 57 -12.77 -13.53 5.70
N LYS A 58 -13.59 -12.94 4.81
CA LYS A 58 -14.38 -13.69 3.81
C LYS A 58 -13.61 -13.84 2.52
N VAL A 59 -13.56 -15.06 1.99
CA VAL A 59 -13.07 -15.39 0.64
C VAL A 59 -14.30 -15.49 -0.27
N VAL A 60 -14.35 -14.64 -1.30
CA VAL A 60 -15.49 -14.54 -2.22
C VAL A 60 -15.00 -14.45 -3.65
N GLY A 61 -15.77 -15.04 -4.58
CA GLY A 61 -15.47 -15.06 -6.01
C GLY A 61 -14.37 -16.04 -6.38
N GLU A 62 -13.96 -16.00 -7.63
CA GLU A 62 -12.87 -16.80 -8.17
C GLU A 62 -11.53 -16.08 -7.97
N GLY A 63 -10.45 -16.85 -7.84
CA GLY A 63 -9.09 -16.34 -7.68
C GLY A 63 -8.13 -17.44 -7.26
N ASP A 64 -6.87 -17.29 -7.58
CA ASP A 64 -5.85 -18.22 -7.16
C ASP A 64 -5.69 -18.17 -5.63
N LEU A 65 -5.65 -19.35 -5.01
CA LEU A 65 -5.42 -19.46 -3.56
C LEU A 65 -4.18 -18.69 -3.13
N LYS A 66 -3.14 -18.71 -3.96
CA LYS A 66 -1.90 -17.96 -3.73
C LYS A 66 -2.18 -16.46 -3.54
N ASP A 67 -3.04 -15.87 -4.34
CA ASP A 67 -3.35 -14.45 -4.29
C ASP A 67 -4.03 -14.05 -2.97
N PHE A 68 -4.97 -14.86 -2.48
CA PHE A 68 -5.60 -14.66 -1.16
C PHE A 68 -4.59 -14.77 -0.01
N VAL A 69 -3.70 -15.74 -0.13
CA VAL A 69 -2.67 -16.01 0.86
C VAL A 69 -1.62 -14.89 0.89
N ASP A 70 -1.15 -14.43 -0.26
CA ASP A 70 -0.21 -13.30 -0.39
C ASP A 70 -0.83 -12.01 0.17
N MET A 71 -2.12 -11.79 -0.06
CA MET A 71 -2.85 -10.64 0.49
C MET A 71 -2.90 -10.68 2.03
N LYS A 72 -3.17 -11.84 2.63
CA LYS A 72 -3.13 -12.02 4.09
C LYS A 72 -1.74 -11.83 4.67
N ALA A 73 -0.71 -12.37 4.00
CA ALA A 73 0.69 -12.20 4.41
C ALA A 73 1.10 -10.72 4.36
N SER A 74 0.67 -10.00 3.34
CA SER A 74 0.89 -8.55 3.22
C SER A 74 0.23 -7.78 4.37
N GLN A 75 -1.00 -8.13 4.76
CA GLN A 75 -1.68 -7.52 5.92
C GLN A 75 -0.88 -7.72 7.22
N VAL A 76 -0.34 -8.92 7.43
CA VAL A 76 0.54 -9.19 8.59
C VAL A 76 1.80 -8.32 8.53
N GLY A 77 2.41 -8.20 7.34
CA GLY A 77 3.56 -7.33 7.12
C GLY A 77 3.27 -5.85 7.44
N VAL A 78 2.11 -5.33 7.02
CA VAL A 78 1.66 -3.97 7.37
C VAL A 78 1.51 -3.81 8.88
N LYS A 79 0.92 -4.80 9.57
CA LYS A 79 0.78 -4.76 11.03
C LYS A 79 2.14 -4.74 11.72
N MET A 80 3.05 -5.66 11.37
CA MET A 80 4.41 -5.71 11.91
C MET A 80 5.16 -4.38 11.71
N MET A 81 5.11 -3.84 10.50
CA MET A 81 5.73 -2.57 10.15
C MET A 81 5.17 -1.42 11.00
N THR A 82 3.86 -1.36 11.18
CA THR A 82 3.21 -0.30 11.96
C THR A 82 3.53 -0.40 13.45
N GLU A 83 3.63 -1.59 13.99
CA GLU A 83 4.02 -1.85 15.38
C GLU A 83 5.48 -1.43 15.63
N GLU A 84 6.41 -1.85 14.75
CA GLU A 84 7.82 -1.48 14.85
C GLU A 84 8.05 0.03 14.71
N ALA A 85 7.31 0.70 13.81
CA ALA A 85 7.41 2.15 13.64
C ALA A 85 7.04 2.95 14.90
N ARG A 86 6.27 2.38 15.82
CA ARG A 86 5.91 3.01 17.11
C ARG A 86 7.04 2.94 18.15
N LEU A 87 7.95 2.00 18.00
CA LEU A 87 9.05 1.76 18.92
C LEU A 87 10.21 2.74 18.61
N LYS A 88 10.05 4.00 19.01
CA LYS A 88 10.96 5.11 18.65
C LYS A 88 12.43 4.87 19.06
N ASP A 89 12.66 4.15 20.14
CA ASP A 89 14.00 3.83 20.64
C ASP A 89 14.67 2.65 19.92
N HIS A 90 13.92 1.91 19.10
CA HIS A 90 14.44 0.79 18.33
C HIS A 90 15.01 1.28 16.98
N PRO A 91 16.30 1.09 16.70
CA PRO A 91 16.84 1.37 15.39
C PRO A 91 16.31 0.37 14.35
N LEU A 92 16.25 0.78 13.10
CA LEU A 92 16.00 -0.15 12.00
C LEU A 92 17.13 -1.17 11.94
N THR A 93 16.79 -2.45 11.74
CA THR A 93 17.77 -3.52 11.62
C THR A 93 17.57 -4.33 10.35
N GLN A 94 18.66 -4.89 9.82
CA GLN A 94 18.59 -5.85 8.72
C GLN A 94 17.73 -7.07 9.09
N ASN A 95 17.76 -7.50 10.36
CA ASN A 95 16.95 -8.62 10.82
C ASN A 95 15.45 -8.31 10.69
N PHE A 96 15.01 -7.11 11.05
CA PHE A 96 13.61 -6.71 10.88
C PHE A 96 13.20 -6.71 9.40
N ILE A 97 14.05 -6.19 8.50
CA ILE A 97 13.80 -6.21 7.04
C ILE A 97 13.66 -7.66 6.54
N ARG A 98 14.53 -8.55 6.99
CA ARG A 98 14.49 -9.99 6.64
C ARG A 98 13.25 -10.69 7.21
N GLN A 99 12.82 -10.33 8.42
CA GLN A 99 11.58 -10.84 9.01
C GLN A 99 10.34 -10.37 8.24
N LEU A 100 10.28 -9.10 7.84
CA LEU A 100 9.21 -8.60 6.96
C LEU A 100 9.17 -9.39 5.64
N HIS A 101 10.34 -9.62 5.03
CA HIS A 101 10.43 -10.41 3.80
C HIS A 101 9.95 -11.85 4.01
N LYS A 102 10.38 -12.50 5.10
CA LYS A 102 9.92 -13.84 5.45
C LYS A 102 8.41 -13.90 5.67
N THR A 103 7.85 -12.88 6.30
CA THR A 103 6.40 -12.76 6.51
C THR A 103 5.64 -12.64 5.19
N LEU A 104 6.15 -11.84 4.24
CA LEU A 104 5.50 -11.66 2.93
C LEU A 104 5.55 -12.92 2.06
N LEU A 105 6.68 -13.61 2.03
CA LEU A 105 6.83 -14.84 1.22
C LEU A 105 6.34 -16.08 1.96
N ARG A 106 6.32 -16.06 3.30
CA ARG A 106 5.89 -17.12 4.22
C ARG A 106 6.82 -18.33 4.26
N GLU A 107 7.16 -18.88 3.13
CA GLU A 107 7.98 -20.09 2.97
C GLU A 107 8.89 -19.99 1.75
N ASP A 108 9.89 -20.83 1.71
CA ASP A 108 10.73 -21.02 0.54
C ASP A 108 9.89 -21.66 -0.58
N TYR A 109 10.10 -21.21 -1.82
CA TYR A 109 9.39 -21.78 -2.96
C TYR A 109 10.25 -21.85 -4.21
N THR A 110 9.93 -22.82 -5.08
CA THR A 110 10.66 -23.05 -6.31
C THR A 110 10.02 -22.30 -7.48
N VAL A 111 10.83 -21.54 -8.20
CA VAL A 111 10.46 -20.91 -9.46
C VAL A 111 10.92 -21.78 -10.61
N TYR A 112 10.02 -22.09 -11.52
CA TYR A 112 10.32 -22.80 -12.75
C TYR A 112 10.39 -21.82 -13.91
N ARG A 113 11.37 -21.94 -14.78
CA ARG A 113 11.54 -21.11 -15.98
C ARG A 113 11.81 -21.98 -17.19
N ASN A 114 11.19 -21.60 -18.31
CA ASN A 114 11.52 -22.15 -19.61
C ASN A 114 12.53 -21.25 -20.30
N LEU A 115 13.70 -21.77 -20.60
CA LEU A 115 14.73 -21.08 -21.37
C LEU A 115 14.48 -21.29 -22.87
N PRO A 116 15.07 -20.44 -23.75
CA PRO A 116 15.06 -20.67 -25.18
C PRO A 116 15.58 -22.08 -25.51
N GLY A 117 14.91 -22.76 -26.45
CA GLY A 117 15.24 -24.16 -26.79
C GLY A 117 14.47 -25.22 -25.97
N GLY A 118 13.49 -24.82 -25.14
CA GLY A 118 12.64 -25.76 -24.38
C GLY A 118 13.32 -26.33 -23.13
N ILE A 119 14.46 -25.79 -22.72
CA ILE A 119 15.16 -26.21 -21.52
C ILE A 119 14.44 -25.66 -20.30
N GLN A 120 13.98 -26.56 -19.42
CA GLN A 120 13.43 -26.17 -18.12
C GLN A 120 14.54 -26.00 -17.08
N THR A 121 14.49 -24.93 -16.33
CA THR A 121 15.33 -24.71 -15.15
C THR A 121 14.48 -24.34 -13.96
N SER A 122 14.95 -24.61 -12.78
CA SER A 122 14.27 -24.22 -11.55
C SER A 122 15.27 -23.72 -10.53
N TYR A 123 14.76 -22.91 -9.61
CA TYR A 123 15.55 -22.41 -8.48
C TYR A 123 14.69 -22.12 -7.27
N LEU A 124 15.29 -22.28 -6.11
CA LEU A 124 14.65 -22.03 -4.83
C LEU A 124 14.82 -20.56 -4.44
N ILE A 125 13.73 -19.93 -4.03
CA ILE A 125 13.72 -18.61 -3.40
C ILE A 125 13.60 -18.80 -1.90
N HIS A 126 14.53 -18.21 -1.14
CA HIS A 126 14.60 -18.33 0.30
C HIS A 126 13.91 -17.15 0.99
N ALA A 127 12.85 -17.42 1.74
CA ALA A 127 12.13 -16.42 2.51
C ALA A 127 12.99 -15.88 3.67
N GLY A 128 13.19 -14.56 3.69
CA GLY A 128 13.99 -13.88 4.72
C GLY A 128 15.50 -13.99 4.55
N GLN A 129 15.99 -14.47 3.41
CA GLN A 129 17.43 -14.53 3.10
C GLN A 129 17.76 -13.65 1.91
N TYR A 130 18.93 -13.03 1.95
CA TYR A 130 19.43 -12.27 0.81
C TYR A 130 19.70 -13.21 -0.37
N LYS A 131 19.65 -12.63 -1.55
CA LYS A 131 19.84 -13.37 -2.80
C LYS A 131 21.18 -14.08 -2.86
N THR A 132 21.16 -15.26 -3.45
CA THR A 132 22.35 -16.08 -3.72
C THR A 132 22.73 -16.04 -5.19
N ARG A 133 21.90 -15.40 -6.02
CA ARG A 133 22.08 -15.29 -7.46
C ARG A 133 21.80 -13.88 -7.95
N PRO A 134 22.48 -13.43 -9.02
CA PRO A 134 22.18 -12.14 -9.65
C PRO A 134 20.72 -12.04 -10.08
N ASN A 135 20.09 -10.91 -9.80
CA ASN A 135 18.76 -10.57 -10.25
C ASN A 135 18.80 -9.32 -11.14
N SER A 136 18.99 -9.50 -12.42
CA SER A 136 18.87 -8.42 -13.41
C SER A 136 17.46 -8.40 -14.02
N VAL A 137 17.04 -7.25 -14.49
CA VAL A 137 15.79 -7.09 -15.24
C VAL A 137 16.07 -6.55 -16.64
N ILE A 138 15.28 -6.99 -17.62
CA ILE A 138 15.28 -6.35 -18.93
C ILE A 138 14.29 -5.19 -18.86
N THR A 139 14.80 -3.97 -19.13
CA THR A 139 13.95 -2.78 -19.16
C THR A 139 12.98 -2.86 -20.35
N ARG A 140 11.95 -2.04 -20.34
CA ARG A 140 11.03 -1.91 -21.48
C ARG A 140 11.73 -1.43 -22.79
N TYR A 141 12.94 -0.90 -22.69
CA TYR A 141 13.74 -0.46 -23.81
C TYR A 141 14.68 -1.55 -24.33
N GLY A 142 14.67 -2.74 -23.71
CA GLY A 142 15.53 -3.87 -24.07
C GLY A 142 16.88 -3.88 -23.39
N ASP A 143 17.23 -2.85 -22.61
CA ASP A 143 18.49 -2.77 -21.88
C ASP A 143 18.45 -3.69 -20.66
N ARG A 144 19.60 -4.30 -20.34
CA ARG A 144 19.76 -5.06 -19.10
C ARG A 144 20.12 -4.09 -17.97
N PHE A 145 19.29 -4.06 -16.94
CA PHE A 145 19.55 -3.33 -15.71
C PHE A 145 20.02 -4.29 -14.62
N GLU A 146 21.19 -4.02 -14.06
CA GLU A 146 21.79 -4.86 -13.03
C GLU A 146 21.64 -4.23 -11.65
N TYR A 147 21.28 -5.08 -10.68
CA TYR A 147 21.30 -4.76 -9.26
C TYR A 147 22.61 -5.23 -8.62
N ALA A 148 22.85 -4.88 -7.36
CA ALA A 148 24.02 -5.36 -6.62
C ALA A 148 24.18 -6.89 -6.74
N SER A 149 25.42 -7.35 -6.81
CA SER A 149 25.70 -8.78 -6.82
C SER A 149 25.32 -9.45 -5.48
N PRO A 150 25.16 -10.77 -5.42
CA PRO A 150 24.96 -11.48 -4.15
C PRO A 150 26.07 -11.19 -3.14
N GLU A 151 27.30 -11.09 -3.59
CA GLU A 151 28.49 -10.85 -2.77
C GLU A 151 28.51 -9.45 -2.16
N GLU A 152 28.08 -8.43 -2.93
CA GLU A 152 28.01 -7.04 -2.48
C GLU A 152 26.79 -6.78 -1.58
N THR A 153 25.72 -7.54 -1.74
CA THR A 153 24.42 -7.27 -1.10
C THR A 153 24.52 -7.16 0.44
N PRO A 154 25.20 -8.04 1.18
CA PRO A 154 25.26 -7.91 2.64
C PRO A 154 25.93 -6.63 3.12
N ALA A 155 27.01 -6.21 2.48
CA ALA A 155 27.74 -4.98 2.81
C ALA A 155 26.88 -3.75 2.51
N LEU A 156 26.31 -3.68 1.30
CA LEU A 156 25.44 -2.56 0.91
C LEU A 156 24.18 -2.43 1.76
N MET A 157 23.64 -3.55 2.25
CA MET A 157 22.50 -3.51 3.17
C MET A 157 22.91 -3.06 4.57
N SER A 158 24.14 -3.37 5.02
CA SER A 158 24.69 -2.82 6.25
C SER A 158 24.84 -1.30 6.14
N ASP A 159 25.49 -0.85 5.11
CA ASP A 159 25.71 0.58 4.83
C ASP A 159 24.39 1.36 4.76
N LEU A 160 23.37 0.77 4.10
CA LEU A 160 22.03 1.39 3.99
C LEU A 160 21.35 1.55 5.35
N VAL A 161 21.38 0.50 6.17
CA VAL A 161 20.72 0.51 7.50
C VAL A 161 21.47 1.46 8.46
N ASP A 162 22.80 1.41 8.46
CA ASP A 162 23.61 2.30 9.29
C ASP A 162 23.44 3.76 8.88
N TRP A 163 23.48 4.04 7.57
CA TRP A 163 23.18 5.37 7.05
C TRP A 163 21.78 5.86 7.45
N TYR A 164 20.76 4.99 7.34
CA TYR A 164 19.39 5.37 7.71
C TYR A 164 19.31 5.77 9.18
N ASN A 165 19.84 4.94 10.08
CA ASN A 165 19.79 5.19 11.52
C ASN A 165 20.55 6.47 11.91
N GLU A 166 21.64 6.78 11.21
CA GLU A 166 22.42 8.00 11.41
C GLU A 166 21.69 9.23 10.85
N ALA A 167 21.12 9.11 9.64
CA ALA A 167 20.36 10.17 9.01
C ALA A 167 19.08 10.52 9.78
N GLU A 168 18.39 9.51 10.35
CA GLU A 168 17.23 9.72 11.22
C GLU A 168 17.61 10.50 12.46
N LYS A 169 18.68 10.12 13.15
CA LYS A 169 19.17 10.80 14.38
C LYS A 169 19.64 12.24 14.12
N SER A 170 20.29 12.47 13.00
CA SER A 170 20.83 13.78 12.65
C SER A 170 19.76 14.80 12.25
N GLY A 171 18.56 14.34 11.82
CA GLY A 171 17.51 15.20 11.28
C GLY A 171 17.91 15.94 10.00
N LYS A 172 18.91 15.44 9.28
CA LYS A 172 19.44 16.06 8.05
C LYS A 172 18.40 16.12 6.92
N TYR A 173 17.50 15.17 6.88
CA TYR A 173 16.45 15.05 5.86
C TYR A 173 15.08 15.19 6.50
N THR A 174 14.13 15.74 5.75
CA THR A 174 12.71 15.60 6.13
C THR A 174 12.30 14.13 6.07
N PRO A 175 11.30 13.68 6.83
CA PRO A 175 10.84 12.29 6.77
C PRO A 175 10.47 11.80 5.37
N VAL A 176 9.93 12.69 4.53
CA VAL A 176 9.57 12.39 3.14
C VAL A 176 10.81 12.19 2.27
N GLU A 177 11.83 13.04 2.43
CA GLU A 177 13.12 12.89 1.74
C GLU A 177 13.86 11.64 2.19
N LEU A 178 13.88 11.38 3.49
CA LEU A 178 14.51 10.20 4.07
C LEU A 178 13.86 8.91 3.54
N ALA A 179 12.52 8.86 3.50
CA ALA A 179 11.78 7.73 2.95
C ALA A 179 12.04 7.53 1.45
N ALA A 180 12.08 8.62 0.66
CA ALA A 180 12.37 8.55 -0.76
C ALA A 180 13.79 8.07 -1.04
N LEU A 181 14.80 8.59 -0.30
CA LEU A 181 16.19 8.14 -0.42
C LEU A 181 16.37 6.69 -0.02
N PHE A 182 15.79 6.28 1.12
CA PHE A 182 15.85 4.90 1.57
C PHE A 182 15.26 3.95 0.53
N HIS A 183 14.06 4.27 0.02
CA HIS A 183 13.41 3.48 -1.02
C HIS A 183 14.29 3.32 -2.26
N TYR A 184 14.82 4.43 -2.77
CA TYR A 184 15.64 4.42 -3.98
C TYR A 184 16.91 3.57 -3.78
N ARG A 185 17.67 3.82 -2.72
CA ARG A 185 18.88 3.07 -2.39
C ARG A 185 18.61 1.58 -2.21
N TYR A 186 17.53 1.24 -1.50
CA TYR A 186 17.11 -0.15 -1.31
C TYR A 186 16.78 -0.86 -2.63
N ILE A 187 16.04 -0.19 -3.53
CA ILE A 187 15.72 -0.76 -4.85
C ILE A 187 16.99 -0.94 -5.69
N ARG A 188 17.99 -0.08 -5.57
CA ARG A 188 19.27 -0.25 -6.28
C ARG A 188 20.08 -1.43 -5.77
N ILE A 189 19.99 -1.77 -4.50
CA ILE A 189 20.60 -2.98 -3.94
C ILE A 189 19.82 -4.22 -4.37
N HIS A 190 18.50 -4.17 -4.27
CA HIS A 190 17.58 -5.27 -4.63
C HIS A 190 17.94 -6.57 -3.90
N PRO A 191 17.93 -6.57 -2.54
CA PRO A 191 18.65 -7.56 -1.75
C PRO A 191 18.09 -8.98 -1.78
N PHE A 192 16.84 -9.17 -2.17
CA PHE A 192 16.19 -10.47 -2.21
C PHE A 192 15.99 -10.97 -3.65
N GLU A 193 15.74 -12.27 -3.81
CA GLU A 193 15.46 -12.84 -5.14
C GLU A 193 14.04 -12.49 -5.64
N ASP A 194 13.09 -12.26 -4.72
CA ASP A 194 11.72 -11.77 -4.99
C ASP A 194 11.27 -10.82 -3.87
N GLY A 195 10.12 -10.16 -4.04
CA GLY A 195 9.46 -9.36 -3.01
C GLY A 195 10.09 -7.99 -2.69
N ASN A 196 11.15 -7.59 -3.39
CA ASN A 196 11.87 -6.32 -3.11
C ASN A 196 10.95 -5.10 -3.22
N GLY A 197 10.09 -5.04 -4.22
CA GLY A 197 9.14 -3.93 -4.39
C GLY A 197 8.17 -3.81 -3.22
N ARG A 198 7.63 -4.92 -2.75
CA ARG A 198 6.72 -4.97 -1.59
C ARG A 198 7.41 -4.50 -0.32
N ILE A 199 8.64 -4.99 -0.06
CA ILE A 199 9.44 -4.57 1.10
C ILE A 199 9.80 -3.08 1.01
N ALA A 200 10.24 -2.58 -0.15
CA ALA A 200 10.56 -1.16 -0.33
C ALA A 200 9.36 -0.26 0.03
N ARG A 201 8.16 -0.61 -0.44
CA ARG A 201 6.93 0.14 -0.13
C ARG A 201 6.50 0.03 1.34
N LEU A 202 6.77 -1.10 2.01
CA LEU A 202 6.57 -1.23 3.47
C LEU A 202 7.54 -0.33 4.25
N LEU A 203 8.83 -0.35 3.89
CA LEU A 203 9.85 0.44 4.59
C LEU A 203 9.67 1.95 4.43
N VAL A 204 9.15 2.40 3.28
CA VAL A 204 8.68 3.78 3.12
C VAL A 204 7.64 4.14 4.17
N ASN A 205 6.64 3.28 4.35
CA ASN A 205 5.56 3.52 5.31
C ASN A 205 6.03 3.35 6.76
N TYR A 206 7.03 2.49 7.02
CA TYR A 206 7.72 2.44 8.30
C TYR A 206 8.32 3.81 8.65
N ILE A 207 9.08 4.42 7.73
CA ILE A 207 9.72 5.71 7.95
C ILE A 207 8.67 6.82 8.16
N LEU A 208 7.65 6.89 7.32
CA LEU A 208 6.60 7.90 7.43
C LEU A 208 5.82 7.77 8.74
N ALA A 209 5.39 6.54 9.09
CA ALA A 209 4.65 6.29 10.32
C ALA A 209 5.48 6.57 11.57
N ARG A 210 6.78 6.28 11.54
CA ARG A 210 7.73 6.56 12.61
C ARG A 210 7.83 8.06 12.90
N HIS A 211 7.65 8.91 11.89
CA HIS A 211 7.66 10.36 12.01
C HIS A 211 6.27 11.00 12.04
N GLU A 212 5.23 10.19 12.27
CA GLU A 212 3.83 10.65 12.37
C GLU A 212 3.28 11.31 11.09
N TRP A 213 3.91 11.03 9.96
CA TRP A 213 3.38 11.36 8.66
C TRP A 213 2.32 10.36 8.23
N PRO A 214 1.35 10.77 7.39
CA PRO A 214 0.42 9.81 6.83
C PRO A 214 1.16 8.79 5.96
N MET A 215 0.78 7.53 6.11
CA MET A 215 1.26 6.46 5.26
C MET A 215 0.73 6.65 3.84
N ILE A 216 1.48 6.19 2.85
CA ILE A 216 1.19 6.39 1.42
C ILE A 216 0.91 5.08 0.70
N VAL A 217 0.16 5.20 -0.39
CA VAL A 217 -0.15 4.08 -1.28
C VAL A 217 0.31 4.41 -2.71
N VAL A 218 1.25 3.63 -3.23
CA VAL A 218 1.55 3.64 -4.66
C VAL A 218 0.42 2.89 -5.36
N ARG A 219 -0.42 3.60 -6.11
CA ARG A 219 -1.58 3.00 -6.78
C ARG A 219 -1.15 2.14 -7.96
N SER A 220 -1.73 0.96 -8.10
CA SER A 220 -1.39 0.02 -9.19
C SER A 220 -1.66 0.62 -10.58
N ARG A 221 -2.71 1.42 -10.71
CA ARG A 221 -3.01 2.18 -11.94
C ARG A 221 -1.93 3.20 -12.32
N ASP A 222 -1.14 3.68 -11.34
CA ASP A 222 -0.06 4.64 -11.53
C ASP A 222 1.32 3.97 -11.58
N LYS A 223 1.37 2.61 -11.65
CA LYS A 223 2.60 1.80 -11.72
C LYS A 223 3.60 2.34 -12.72
N GLN A 224 3.12 2.75 -13.90
CA GLN A 224 4.00 3.25 -14.95
C GLN A 224 4.70 4.56 -14.55
N GLN A 225 3.98 5.49 -13.92
CA GLN A 225 4.56 6.76 -13.45
C GLN A 225 5.60 6.52 -12.35
N TYR A 226 5.33 5.58 -11.46
CA TYR A 226 6.25 5.16 -10.41
C TYR A 226 7.56 4.59 -10.98
N ILE A 227 7.46 3.66 -11.94
CA ILE A 227 8.63 3.06 -12.60
C ILE A 227 9.40 4.11 -13.42
N GLU A 228 8.68 5.01 -14.11
CA GLU A 228 9.32 6.09 -14.89
C GLU A 228 10.08 7.07 -14.01
N ALA A 229 9.56 7.40 -12.83
CA ALA A 229 10.26 8.28 -11.88
C ALA A 229 11.56 7.65 -11.35
N LEU A 230 11.57 6.34 -11.10
CA LEU A 230 12.77 5.58 -10.76
C LEU A 230 13.76 5.58 -11.93
N HIS A 231 13.29 5.22 -13.13
CA HIS A 231 14.14 5.14 -14.33
C HIS A 231 14.81 6.49 -14.68
N LYS A 232 14.08 7.61 -14.58
CA LYS A 232 14.69 8.94 -14.79
C LYS A 232 15.80 9.24 -13.80
N SER A 233 15.69 8.77 -12.57
CA SER A 233 16.75 8.90 -11.56
C SER A 233 17.90 7.94 -11.85
N ASP A 234 17.63 6.74 -12.36
CA ASP A 234 18.66 5.77 -12.77
C ASP A 234 19.53 6.32 -13.93
N VAL A 235 18.91 7.03 -14.87
CA VAL A 235 19.63 7.68 -15.98
C VAL A 235 20.61 8.76 -15.47
N GLU A 236 20.22 9.51 -14.43
CA GLU A 236 21.09 10.54 -13.84
C GLU A 236 22.25 9.95 -13.03
N ILE A 237 22.03 8.82 -12.35
CA ILE A 237 23.03 8.18 -11.48
C ILE A 237 23.93 7.22 -12.25
N GLY A 238 23.41 6.63 -13.31
CA GLY A 238 24.09 5.57 -14.05
C GLY A 238 23.79 4.16 -13.54
N GLN A 239 24.34 3.17 -14.25
CA GLN A 239 23.96 1.77 -14.05
C GLN A 239 24.63 1.10 -12.84
N SER A 240 25.73 1.66 -12.30
CA SER A 240 26.45 1.03 -11.18
C SER A 240 25.55 0.85 -9.95
N PRO A 241 25.33 -0.39 -9.47
CA PRO A 241 24.49 -0.65 -8.31
C PRO A 241 25.00 0.03 -7.04
N SER A 242 26.31 0.00 -6.79
CA SER A 242 26.93 0.59 -5.60
C SER A 242 26.79 2.13 -5.59
N ILE A 243 26.89 2.80 -6.73
CA ILE A 243 26.65 4.25 -6.82
C ILE A 243 25.18 4.54 -6.48
N GLY A 244 24.24 3.76 -7.02
CA GLY A 244 22.83 3.90 -6.74
C GLY A 244 22.46 3.62 -5.27
N ALA A 245 23.13 2.65 -4.64
CA ALA A 245 22.97 2.34 -3.22
C ALA A 245 23.42 3.49 -2.29
N HIS A 246 24.25 4.43 -2.80
CA HIS A 246 24.70 5.62 -2.08
C HIS A 246 24.18 6.93 -2.69
N ALA A 247 23.13 6.88 -3.51
CA ALA A 247 22.55 8.03 -4.18
C ALA A 247 22.24 9.19 -3.21
N GLU A 248 22.44 10.41 -3.67
CA GLU A 248 22.09 11.62 -2.95
C GLU A 248 20.73 12.20 -3.42
N LEU A 249 20.10 13.02 -2.59
CA LEU A 249 18.78 13.59 -2.86
C LEU A 249 18.70 14.35 -4.21
N LYS A 250 19.72 15.10 -4.55
CA LYS A 250 19.79 15.85 -5.82
C LYS A 250 19.78 14.95 -7.07
N GLN A 251 20.32 13.72 -6.95
CA GLN A 251 20.42 12.76 -8.04
C GLN A 251 19.09 12.03 -8.27
N ILE A 252 18.23 11.95 -7.24
CA ILE A 252 16.91 11.31 -7.33
C ILE A 252 15.75 12.32 -7.40
N ARG A 253 16.00 13.53 -7.88
CA ARG A 253 14.99 14.61 -7.91
C ARG A 253 13.69 14.23 -8.62
N HIS A 254 13.74 13.39 -9.66
CA HIS A 254 12.55 12.91 -10.36
C HIS A 254 11.71 12.00 -9.47
N PHE A 255 12.36 11.08 -8.76
CA PHE A 255 11.70 10.20 -7.81
C PHE A 255 11.17 10.97 -6.59
N THR A 256 11.96 11.90 -6.04
CA THR A 256 11.53 12.76 -4.92
C THR A 256 10.31 13.60 -5.29
N LYS A 257 10.26 14.16 -6.52
CA LYS A 257 9.09 14.92 -7.00
C LYS A 257 7.84 14.03 -7.07
N TYR A 258 7.97 12.83 -7.62
CA TYR A 258 6.88 11.84 -7.64
C TYR A 258 6.41 11.55 -6.22
N PHE A 259 7.34 11.28 -5.32
CA PHE A 259 7.07 10.92 -3.93
C PHE A 259 6.38 12.05 -3.17
N ASN A 260 6.82 13.29 -3.30
CA ASN A 260 6.17 14.47 -2.73
C ASN A 260 4.73 14.63 -3.20
N ASN A 261 4.44 14.37 -4.49
CA ASN A 261 3.09 14.41 -5.02
C ASN A 261 2.22 13.30 -4.41
N LEU A 262 2.77 12.11 -4.21
CA LEU A 262 2.09 10.99 -3.60
C LEU A 262 1.72 11.31 -2.15
N VAL A 263 2.68 11.78 -1.33
CA VAL A 263 2.44 12.22 0.05
C VAL A 263 1.39 13.35 0.10
N ALA A 264 1.50 14.34 -0.78
CA ALA A 264 0.53 15.44 -0.86
C ALA A 264 -0.89 14.93 -1.22
N SER A 265 -0.99 13.87 -2.00
CA SER A 265 -2.26 13.22 -2.33
C SER A 265 -2.87 12.55 -1.09
N GLU A 266 -2.08 11.77 -0.36
CA GLU A 266 -2.56 11.10 0.86
C GLU A 266 -2.92 12.09 1.98
N LEU A 267 -2.18 13.19 2.12
CA LEU A 267 -2.55 14.29 3.03
C LEU A 267 -3.92 14.88 2.71
N LYS A 268 -4.27 14.98 1.42
CA LYS A 268 -5.63 15.43 1.01
C LYS A 268 -6.70 14.39 1.33
N TYR A 269 -6.38 13.08 1.21
CA TYR A 269 -7.34 12.03 1.58
C TYR A 269 -7.66 12.01 3.07
N SER A 270 -6.76 12.50 3.90
CA SER A 270 -7.00 12.65 5.33
C SER A 270 -7.89 13.87 5.69
N GLU A 271 -8.06 14.83 4.76
CA GLU A 271 -9.05 15.91 4.87
C GLU A 271 -10.45 15.31 4.66
N THR A 272 -11.08 14.83 5.71
CA THR A 272 -12.44 14.30 5.64
C THR A 272 -13.46 15.43 5.72
N SER A 273 -14.08 15.75 4.60
CA SER A 273 -15.37 16.46 4.62
C SER A 273 -16.48 15.48 5.01
N PRO A 274 -17.51 15.91 5.75
CA PRO A 274 -18.57 15.02 6.21
C PRO A 274 -19.34 14.29 5.10
N ASN A 275 -19.27 14.78 3.86
CA ASN A 275 -19.98 14.24 2.70
C ASN A 275 -19.06 13.62 1.64
N VAL A 276 -17.82 13.33 2.01
CA VAL A 276 -16.83 12.72 1.12
C VAL A 276 -16.49 11.31 1.59
N TRP A 277 -16.56 10.39 0.66
CA TRP A 277 -16.11 9.03 0.83
C TRP A 277 -15.03 8.70 -0.20
N TRP A 278 -14.13 7.81 0.14
CA TRP A 278 -13.02 7.41 -0.71
C TRP A 278 -13.08 5.90 -0.98
N TYR A 279 -12.94 5.53 -2.25
CA TYR A 279 -12.89 4.15 -2.70
C TYR A 279 -11.74 4.00 -3.68
N ASP A 280 -10.76 3.13 -3.39
CA ASP A 280 -9.51 3.00 -4.16
C ASP A 280 -8.89 4.35 -4.56
N GLY A 281 -8.83 5.29 -3.63
CA GLY A 281 -8.31 6.64 -3.88
C GLY A 281 -9.17 7.50 -4.82
N GLN A 282 -10.38 7.07 -5.17
CA GLN A 282 -11.36 7.86 -5.89
C GLN A 282 -12.28 8.59 -4.92
N LYS A 283 -12.46 9.89 -5.14
CA LYS A 283 -13.34 10.71 -4.32
C LYS A 283 -14.78 10.54 -4.73
N ILE A 284 -15.62 10.07 -3.81
CA ILE A 284 -17.07 9.99 -3.96
C ILE A 284 -17.71 11.07 -3.07
N VAL A 285 -18.49 11.96 -3.67
CA VAL A 285 -19.15 13.04 -2.94
C VAL A 285 -20.64 12.74 -2.83
N PHE A 286 -21.13 12.61 -1.59
CA PHE A 286 -22.56 12.46 -1.32
C PHE A 286 -23.22 13.82 -1.11
N ARG A 287 -24.44 13.96 -1.61
CA ARG A 287 -25.19 15.23 -1.51
C ARG A 287 -25.75 15.48 -0.10
N THR A 288 -25.83 14.43 0.72
CA THR A 288 -26.39 14.54 2.07
C THR A 288 -25.42 14.00 3.10
N GLU A 289 -25.27 14.72 4.19
CA GLU A 289 -24.48 14.32 5.37
C GLU A 289 -24.96 12.99 5.96
N THR A 290 -26.28 12.78 5.91
CA THR A 290 -26.91 11.54 6.41
C THR A 290 -26.40 10.29 5.71
N THR A 291 -26.28 10.32 4.37
CA THR A 291 -25.73 9.19 3.60
C THR A 291 -24.30 8.88 4.01
N THR A 292 -23.49 9.90 4.22
CA THR A 292 -22.10 9.74 4.64
C THR A 292 -22.02 9.15 6.05
N LYS A 293 -22.86 9.60 6.99
CA LYS A 293 -22.93 9.03 8.34
C LYS A 293 -23.30 7.56 8.32
N LEU A 294 -24.28 7.16 7.49
CA LEU A 294 -24.65 5.76 7.33
C LEU A 294 -23.48 4.90 6.86
N LEU A 295 -22.80 5.32 5.78
CA LEU A 295 -21.67 4.58 5.22
C LEU A 295 -20.48 4.51 6.18
N GLN A 296 -20.17 5.61 6.88
CA GLN A 296 -19.12 5.63 7.89
C GLN A 296 -19.45 4.74 9.10
N ALA A 297 -20.71 4.70 9.52
CA ALA A 297 -21.15 3.83 10.60
C ALA A 297 -21.02 2.35 10.22
N MET A 298 -21.39 1.99 9.00
CA MET A 298 -21.25 0.63 8.45
C MET A 298 -19.77 0.24 8.28
N GLU A 299 -18.93 1.17 7.87
CA GLU A 299 -17.49 0.95 7.72
C GLU A 299 -16.79 0.77 9.08
N TYR A 300 -17.26 1.50 10.10
CA TYR A 300 -16.74 1.40 11.46
C TYR A 300 -17.20 0.13 12.18
N ASN A 301 -18.46 -0.25 12.00
CA ASN A 301 -19.05 -1.46 12.58
C ASN A 301 -19.81 -2.22 11.48
N PRO A 302 -19.18 -3.22 10.86
CA PRO A 302 -19.78 -4.01 9.79
C PRO A 302 -21.02 -4.80 10.22
N ASP A 303 -21.13 -5.11 11.51
CA ASP A 303 -22.26 -5.87 12.10
C ASP A 303 -23.36 -4.96 12.64
N ILE A 304 -23.29 -3.64 12.34
CA ILE A 304 -24.29 -2.68 12.80
C ILE A 304 -25.67 -3.00 12.22
N THR A 305 -26.69 -3.03 13.10
CA THR A 305 -28.07 -3.26 12.67
C THR A 305 -28.69 -2.03 12.03
N ILE A 306 -29.85 -2.20 11.36
CA ILE A 306 -30.59 -1.07 10.78
C ILE A 306 -31.02 -0.07 11.88
N GLU A 307 -31.38 -0.57 13.06
CA GLU A 307 -31.69 0.24 14.25
C GLU A 307 -30.44 1.00 14.74
N GLY A 308 -29.29 0.34 14.76
CA GLY A 308 -28.00 0.94 15.08
C GLY A 308 -27.65 2.06 14.10
N LEU A 309 -27.84 1.84 12.80
CA LEU A 309 -27.68 2.87 11.77
C LEU A 309 -28.62 4.05 11.95
N ALA A 310 -29.86 3.78 12.32
CA ALA A 310 -30.85 4.82 12.60
C ALA A 310 -30.42 5.70 13.79
N CYS A 311 -29.89 5.07 14.83
CA CYS A 311 -29.35 5.76 16.00
C CYS A 311 -28.13 6.62 15.65
N GLU A 312 -27.13 6.04 14.98
CA GLU A 312 -25.89 6.72 14.56
C GLU A 312 -26.14 7.91 13.63
N ALA A 313 -27.09 7.77 12.71
CA ALA A 313 -27.43 8.83 11.75
C ALA A 313 -28.45 9.84 12.29
N GLY A 314 -29.09 9.55 13.42
CA GLY A 314 -30.16 10.40 14.00
C GLY A 314 -31.40 10.47 13.14
N ILE A 315 -31.78 9.36 12.49
CA ILE A 315 -32.96 9.26 11.60
C ILE A 315 -33.78 8.01 11.89
N SER A 316 -35.01 7.93 11.38
CA SER A 316 -35.85 6.76 11.56
C SER A 316 -35.37 5.55 10.75
N VAL A 317 -35.68 4.33 11.21
CA VAL A 317 -35.41 3.06 10.49
C VAL A 317 -35.97 3.10 9.06
N ALA A 318 -37.16 3.66 8.86
CA ALA A 318 -37.76 3.84 7.54
C ALA A 318 -36.93 4.76 6.64
N ALA A 319 -36.36 5.83 7.21
CA ALA A 319 -35.47 6.74 6.48
C ALA A 319 -34.14 6.07 6.13
N VAL A 320 -33.56 5.24 7.01
CA VAL A 320 -32.37 4.42 6.71
C VAL A 320 -32.66 3.52 5.50
N ASN A 321 -33.72 2.72 5.57
CA ASN A 321 -34.10 1.82 4.46
C ASN A 321 -34.32 2.57 3.13
N LYS A 322 -34.91 3.78 3.17
CA LYS A 322 -35.09 4.62 1.99
C LYS A 322 -33.74 5.08 1.42
N GLN A 323 -32.82 5.53 2.27
CA GLN A 323 -31.49 5.98 1.86
C GLN A 323 -30.67 4.83 1.25
N LEU A 324 -30.67 3.67 1.90
CA LEU A 324 -29.97 2.48 1.40
C LEU A 324 -30.51 2.04 0.03
N ARG A 325 -31.84 2.03 -0.16
CA ARG A 325 -32.45 1.75 -1.48
C ARG A 325 -32.09 2.78 -2.53
N GLN A 326 -31.93 4.05 -2.16
CA GLN A 326 -31.50 5.10 -3.09
C GLN A 326 -30.05 4.95 -3.51
N LEU A 327 -29.17 4.51 -2.61
CA LEU A 327 -27.78 4.21 -2.91
C LEU A 327 -27.70 3.07 -3.92
N LEU A 328 -28.48 2.00 -3.74
CA LEU A 328 -28.59 0.88 -4.68
C LEU A 328 -29.00 1.29 -6.10
N LYS A 329 -29.98 2.20 -6.20
CA LYS A 329 -30.52 2.66 -7.51
C LYS A 329 -29.56 3.56 -8.29
N LYS A 330 -28.50 4.11 -7.68
CA LYS A 330 -27.60 5.07 -8.30
C LYS A 330 -26.44 4.45 -9.08
N ALA A 331 -26.54 3.22 -9.52
CA ALA A 331 -25.54 2.50 -10.35
C ALA A 331 -24.13 2.36 -9.72
N ILE A 332 -23.93 2.82 -8.49
CA ILE A 332 -22.70 2.55 -7.74
C ILE A 332 -22.78 1.14 -7.13
N PHE A 333 -23.98 0.55 -7.10
CA PHE A 333 -24.28 -0.66 -6.34
C PHE A 333 -25.32 -1.51 -7.06
N ASN A 334 -24.94 -2.68 -7.52
CA ASN A 334 -25.86 -3.68 -8.09
C ASN A 334 -26.32 -4.66 -7.01
N GLU A 335 -27.56 -5.03 -7.07
CA GLU A 335 -28.38 -5.99 -6.29
C GLU A 335 -27.81 -6.52 -4.97
N VAL A 336 -28.52 -6.26 -3.87
CA VAL A 336 -28.11 -6.64 -2.53
C VAL A 336 -29.27 -7.17 -1.70
N ASN A 337 -29.00 -8.25 -0.99
CA ASN A 337 -29.88 -8.78 0.04
C ASN A 337 -29.63 -8.04 1.35
N LEU A 338 -30.59 -7.26 1.80
CA LEU A 338 -30.51 -6.33 2.93
C LEU A 338 -30.73 -7.02 4.29
N THR A 339 -30.10 -8.13 4.56
CA THR A 339 -30.35 -8.85 5.84
C THR A 339 -29.52 -8.33 7.00
N ALA A 340 -28.35 -7.72 6.73
CA ALA A 340 -27.51 -7.05 7.70
C ALA A 340 -26.76 -5.87 7.09
N ALA A 341 -26.57 -4.78 7.85
CA ALA A 341 -25.93 -3.56 7.36
C ALA A 341 -24.47 -3.78 6.92
N GLY A 342 -23.74 -4.65 7.60
CA GLY A 342 -22.37 -5.01 7.23
C GLY A 342 -22.28 -5.79 5.93
N GLU A 343 -23.16 -6.76 5.73
CA GLU A 343 -23.28 -7.48 4.45
C GLU A 343 -23.68 -6.55 3.32
N TYR A 344 -24.46 -5.53 3.64
CA TYR A 344 -24.86 -4.49 2.72
C TYR A 344 -23.68 -3.67 2.22
N LEU A 345 -22.84 -3.19 3.11
CA LEU A 345 -21.62 -2.45 2.76
C LEU A 345 -20.68 -3.30 1.88
N LEU A 346 -20.51 -4.57 2.25
CA LEU A 346 -19.71 -5.54 1.51
C LEU A 346 -20.21 -5.73 0.09
N GLN A 347 -21.49 -5.96 -0.07
CA GLN A 347 -22.11 -6.21 -1.37
C GLN A 347 -22.10 -4.93 -2.23
N LEU A 348 -22.30 -3.76 -1.63
CA LEU A 348 -22.21 -2.47 -2.28
C LEU A 348 -20.84 -2.27 -2.96
N ARG A 349 -19.75 -2.58 -2.26
CA ARG A 349 -18.39 -2.40 -2.77
C ARG A 349 -17.99 -3.47 -3.77
N PHE A 350 -18.42 -4.70 -3.54
CA PHE A 350 -18.16 -5.81 -4.46
C PHE A 350 -18.86 -5.64 -5.81
N SER A 351 -20.09 -5.13 -5.82
CA SER A 351 -20.85 -4.95 -7.07
C SER A 351 -20.39 -3.80 -7.94
N THR A 352 -19.63 -2.83 -7.42
CA THR A 352 -19.04 -1.77 -8.27
C THR A 352 -17.95 -2.28 -9.20
N GLU A 353 -17.28 -3.38 -8.86
CA GLU A 353 -16.23 -3.99 -9.68
C GLU A 353 -16.81 -5.00 -10.69
N ASN A 354 -17.93 -5.63 -10.37
CA ASN A 354 -18.61 -6.59 -11.21
C ASN A 354 -19.67 -5.99 -12.17
N ALA A 355 -19.76 -4.66 -12.23
CA ALA A 355 -20.65 -3.97 -13.17
C ALA A 355 -20.11 -3.96 -14.62
N LEU A 356 -19.58 -5.09 -15.09
CA LEU A 356 -19.56 -5.39 -16.52
C LEU A 356 -20.90 -6.04 -16.86
N PRO A 357 -21.61 -5.55 -17.88
CA PRO A 357 -22.90 -6.11 -18.23
C PRO A 357 -22.73 -7.59 -18.59
N HIS A 358 -23.32 -8.47 -17.81
CA HIS A 358 -23.71 -9.75 -18.37
C HIS A 358 -24.74 -9.43 -19.46
N SER A 359 -24.23 -9.30 -20.68
CA SER A 359 -25.06 -9.37 -21.87
C SER A 359 -25.81 -10.69 -21.82
N VAL A 360 -27.11 -10.59 -21.69
CA VAL A 360 -28.06 -11.65 -21.99
C VAL A 360 -27.90 -12.10 -23.44
#